data_7578d6c1e166ad8000dba75e99b88364
#
_entry.id   7578d6c1e166ad8000dba75e99b88364
#
_cell.length_a   1.000
_cell.length_b   1.000
_cell.length_c   1.000
_cell.angle_alpha   90.00
_cell.angle_beta   90.00
_cell.angle_gamma   90.00
#
_symmetry.space_group_name_H-M   'P 1'
#
loop_
_entity.id
_entity.type
_entity.pdbx_description
1 polymer ?
#
loop_
_entity_poly.entity_id
_entity_poly.type
_entity_poly.pdbx_seq_one_letter_code
_entity_poly.pdbx_strand_id
1 'polypeptide(L)'
;MNRKLWVLALLAAFAPMMRAQAETVVAKHGQLHVQGSRIVDEHGAPVQLRGMSLFWSQWVPKYYNAATVQWLRDDWKITVIRAAMAVKSDGYEKNPAAERDKVVAVVDAAIKLGIYVIIDYHAHTAHENRAQAQAFFADMARRYGNTPNVLYEPYNEPLDVSWKKVLKPYHEAVIDSIREYDPDNIVIVGTRNWSQQVAEAAASPIKRSNVAYALHFYANTHGKWLRDLAQAAMNSGAALFVTEYGTTDATGNGEVNEAATREWWTFLDRNFISHVNWSVADLPESSAALRQGASPDGGWTASEIKPSGRLVRDELRARASAGEH
;
A
#
# COMPACT_ATOMS: atom_id res chain seq x y z
N MET A 1 21.97 -71.30 -38.44
CA MET A 1 21.25 -70.02 -38.76
C MET A 1 20.89 -69.32 -37.45
N ASN A 2 21.75 -68.39 -36.99
CA ASN A 2 21.53 -67.63 -35.73
C ASN A 2 21.01 -66.25 -36.06
N ARG A 3 19.73 -65.95 -35.68
CA ARG A 3 19.14 -64.62 -35.73
C ARG A 3 19.41 -63.88 -34.41
N LYS A 4 20.25 -62.84 -34.48
CA LYS A 4 20.44 -61.92 -33.39
C LYS A 4 19.29 -60.87 -33.39
N LEU A 5 18.42 -60.87 -32.34
CA LEU A 5 17.49 -59.81 -32.07
C LEU A 5 18.24 -58.61 -31.45
N TRP A 6 18.16 -57.46 -32.10
CA TRP A 6 18.56 -56.18 -31.51
C TRP A 6 17.36 -55.54 -30.80
N VAL A 7 17.46 -55.38 -29.50
CA VAL A 7 16.48 -54.60 -28.70
C VAL A 7 16.99 -53.17 -28.69
N LEU A 8 16.30 -52.26 -29.38
CA LEU A 8 16.49 -50.82 -29.25
C LEU A 8 15.78 -50.34 -27.97
N ALA A 9 16.57 -49.95 -26.97
CA ALA A 9 16.06 -49.25 -25.80
C ALA A 9 15.88 -47.76 -26.13
N LEU A 10 14.65 -47.27 -26.26
CA LEU A 10 14.32 -45.84 -26.31
C LEU A 10 14.53 -45.25 -24.95
N LEU A 11 15.58 -44.49 -24.71
CA LEU A 11 15.75 -43.62 -23.59
C LEU A 11 14.91 -42.33 -23.83
N ALA A 12 13.75 -42.27 -23.22
CA ALA A 12 12.97 -41.03 -23.15
C ALA A 12 13.67 -40.07 -22.18
N ALA A 13 14.30 -39.04 -22.73
CA ALA A 13 14.88 -37.96 -21.94
C ALA A 13 13.72 -37.08 -21.36
N PHE A 14 13.43 -37.24 -20.07
CA PHE A 14 12.63 -36.31 -19.32
C PHE A 14 13.45 -35.05 -19.10
N ALA A 15 13.26 -34.02 -19.94
CA ALA A 15 13.71 -32.69 -19.63
C ALA A 15 12.76 -32.10 -18.51
N PRO A 16 13.30 -31.65 -17.38
CA PRO A 16 12.47 -30.98 -16.40
C PRO A 16 11.91 -29.71 -17.05
N MET A 17 10.58 -29.60 -17.16
CA MET A 17 9.91 -28.38 -17.50
C MET A 17 10.18 -27.39 -16.34
N MET A 18 11.19 -26.54 -16.47
CA MET A 18 11.33 -25.36 -15.62
C MET A 18 10.07 -24.51 -15.85
N ARG A 19 9.15 -24.54 -14.88
CA ARG A 19 8.04 -23.62 -14.84
C ARG A 19 8.66 -22.22 -14.73
N ALA A 20 8.57 -21.42 -15.78
CA ALA A 20 8.96 -20.02 -15.71
C ALA A 20 8.21 -19.41 -14.50
N GLN A 21 8.96 -18.95 -13.52
CA GLN A 21 8.39 -18.27 -12.37
C GLN A 21 7.75 -17.00 -12.92
N ALA A 22 6.47 -16.78 -12.61
CA ALA A 22 5.77 -15.57 -13.07
C ALA A 22 6.56 -14.35 -12.59
N GLU A 23 6.77 -13.41 -13.49
CA GLU A 23 7.46 -12.15 -13.22
C GLU A 23 6.75 -11.43 -12.06
N THR A 24 7.54 -10.92 -11.10
CA THR A 24 6.97 -10.18 -9.97
C THR A 24 6.53 -8.79 -10.42
N VAL A 25 5.62 -8.15 -9.66
CA VAL A 25 5.12 -6.82 -10.03
C VAL A 25 6.25 -5.77 -10.04
N VAL A 26 7.23 -5.89 -9.14
CA VAL A 26 8.41 -5.00 -9.13
C VAL A 26 9.35 -5.31 -10.29
N ALA A 27 9.55 -6.57 -10.66
CA ALA A 27 10.34 -6.92 -11.84
C ALA A 27 9.71 -6.39 -13.14
N LYS A 28 8.37 -6.32 -13.20
CA LYS A 28 7.61 -5.80 -14.35
C LYS A 28 7.67 -4.27 -14.45
N HIS A 29 7.57 -3.55 -13.34
CA HIS A 29 7.40 -2.10 -13.32
C HIS A 29 8.63 -1.31 -12.86
N GLY A 30 9.59 -1.96 -12.19
CA GLY A 30 10.82 -1.33 -11.71
C GLY A 30 10.61 -0.15 -10.79
N GLN A 31 11.42 0.88 -10.95
CA GLN A 31 11.35 2.12 -10.18
C GLN A 31 10.13 2.94 -10.60
N LEU A 32 9.26 3.26 -9.64
CA LEU A 32 8.09 4.11 -9.88
C LEU A 32 8.45 5.59 -9.85
N HIS A 33 7.77 6.37 -10.69
CA HIS A 33 7.95 7.82 -10.79
C HIS A 33 6.62 8.56 -10.79
N VAL A 34 6.64 9.82 -10.36
CA VAL A 34 5.50 10.74 -10.55
C VAL A 34 5.71 11.54 -11.83
N GLN A 35 4.78 11.39 -12.77
CA GLN A 35 4.76 12.14 -14.02
C GLN A 35 3.41 12.85 -14.19
N GLY A 36 3.39 14.16 -13.98
CA GLY A 36 2.14 14.92 -13.94
C GLY A 36 1.21 14.42 -12.84
N SER A 37 -0.02 14.09 -13.18
CA SER A 37 -1.02 13.58 -12.23
C SER A 37 -1.02 12.05 -12.11
N ARG A 38 0.02 11.36 -12.56
CA ARG A 38 0.08 9.88 -12.58
C ARG A 38 1.34 9.35 -11.91
N ILE A 39 1.22 8.14 -11.39
CA ILE A 39 2.36 7.29 -11.06
C ILE A 39 2.61 6.41 -12.28
N VAL A 40 3.86 6.37 -12.73
CA VAL A 40 4.31 5.60 -13.88
C VAL A 40 5.46 4.68 -13.48
N ASP A 41 5.67 3.63 -14.26
CA ASP A 41 6.80 2.71 -14.10
C ASP A 41 8.11 3.27 -14.72
N GLU A 42 9.18 2.50 -14.63
CA GLU A 42 10.48 2.88 -15.20
C GLU A 42 10.48 3.07 -16.72
N HIS A 43 9.44 2.58 -17.40
CA HIS A 43 9.22 2.72 -18.84
C HIS A 43 8.29 3.88 -19.20
N GLY A 44 7.72 4.59 -18.21
CA GLY A 44 6.78 5.67 -18.37
C GLY A 44 5.32 5.22 -18.59
N ALA A 45 5.00 3.94 -18.41
CA ALA A 45 3.63 3.44 -18.48
C ALA A 45 2.88 3.70 -17.15
N PRO A 46 1.60 4.12 -17.18
CA PRO A 46 0.81 4.29 -15.97
C PRO A 46 0.68 2.99 -15.17
N VAL A 47 0.89 3.08 -13.86
CA VAL A 47 0.78 1.96 -12.93
C VAL A 47 -0.35 2.19 -11.95
N GLN A 48 -1.14 1.14 -11.69
CA GLN A 48 -2.12 1.13 -10.63
C GLN A 48 -1.84 -0.04 -9.69
N LEU A 49 -1.31 0.26 -8.51
CA LEU A 49 -1.10 -0.74 -7.46
C LEU A 49 -2.39 -0.94 -6.65
N ARG A 50 -2.66 -2.19 -6.28
CA ARG A 50 -3.83 -2.56 -5.48
C ARG A 50 -3.41 -3.45 -4.32
N GLY A 51 -3.88 -3.15 -3.11
CA GLY A 51 -3.42 -3.91 -1.96
C GLY A 51 -4.21 -3.73 -0.68
N MET A 52 -3.55 -4.12 0.40
CA MET A 52 -4.10 -4.12 1.76
C MET A 52 -3.21 -3.32 2.70
N SER A 53 -3.81 -2.60 3.64
CA SER A 53 -3.12 -2.03 4.79
C SER A 53 -3.15 -3.01 5.96
N LEU A 54 -2.04 -3.15 6.66
CA LEU A 54 -2.05 -3.68 8.02
C LEU A 54 -2.69 -2.64 8.95
N PHE A 55 -3.27 -3.11 10.06
CA PHE A 55 -3.84 -2.23 11.09
C PHE A 55 -2.73 -1.58 11.93
N TRP A 56 -3.08 -0.61 12.79
CA TRP A 56 -2.18 0.02 13.76
C TRP A 56 -1.25 -1.00 14.43
N SER A 57 0.05 -0.84 14.26
CA SER A 57 1.06 -1.84 14.63
C SER A 57 1.11 -2.17 16.12
N GLN A 58 0.73 -1.23 17.02
CA GLN A 58 0.72 -1.48 18.45
C GLN A 58 -0.50 -2.30 18.90
N TRP A 59 -1.63 -2.22 18.17
CA TRP A 59 -2.88 -2.89 18.57
C TRP A 59 -3.06 -4.25 17.92
N VAL A 60 -2.57 -4.44 16.67
CA VAL A 60 -2.68 -5.72 15.98
C VAL A 60 -1.33 -6.15 15.40
N PRO A 61 -0.28 -6.30 16.25
CA PRO A 61 1.08 -6.59 15.80
C PRO A 61 1.24 -7.96 15.14
N LYS A 62 0.34 -8.88 15.41
CA LYS A 62 0.46 -10.29 14.98
C LYS A 62 0.51 -10.48 13.47
N TYR A 63 0.00 -9.53 12.67
CA TYR A 63 0.03 -9.59 11.22
C TYR A 63 1.27 -8.93 10.59
N TYR A 64 2.14 -8.31 11.40
CA TYR A 64 3.40 -7.73 10.92
C TYR A 64 4.49 -8.81 10.77
N ASN A 65 4.29 -9.74 9.86
CA ASN A 65 5.19 -10.87 9.63
C ASN A 65 5.20 -11.32 8.16
N ALA A 66 6.24 -12.06 7.77
CA ALA A 66 6.44 -12.50 6.40
C ALA A 66 5.36 -13.46 5.88
N ALA A 67 4.78 -14.29 6.75
CA ALA A 67 3.76 -15.26 6.34
C ALA A 67 2.45 -14.57 5.94
N THR A 68 2.02 -13.55 6.71
CA THR A 68 0.87 -12.70 6.36
C THR A 68 1.09 -12.00 5.00
N VAL A 69 2.27 -11.38 4.78
CA VAL A 69 2.58 -10.69 3.53
C VAL A 69 2.58 -11.67 2.36
N GLN A 70 3.16 -12.84 2.54
CA GLN A 70 3.17 -13.89 1.51
C GLN A 70 1.76 -14.37 1.17
N TRP A 71 0.92 -14.63 2.19
CA TRP A 71 -0.46 -15.05 1.97
C TRP A 71 -1.28 -14.00 1.22
N LEU A 72 -1.15 -12.73 1.58
CA LEU A 72 -1.82 -11.63 0.88
C LEU A 72 -1.37 -11.54 -0.59
N ARG A 73 -0.07 -11.68 -0.88
CA ARG A 73 0.43 -11.74 -2.25
C ARG A 73 -0.09 -12.97 -2.99
N ASP A 74 -0.04 -14.16 -2.38
CA ASP A 74 -0.31 -15.42 -3.07
C ASP A 74 -1.80 -15.69 -3.27
N ASP A 75 -2.63 -15.39 -2.26
CA ASP A 75 -4.06 -15.63 -2.29
C ASP A 75 -4.89 -14.40 -2.68
N TRP A 76 -4.62 -13.25 -2.06
CA TRP A 76 -5.37 -12.02 -2.33
C TRP A 76 -4.87 -11.28 -3.57
N LYS A 77 -3.68 -11.64 -4.09
CA LYS A 77 -3.09 -11.04 -5.29
C LYS A 77 -2.76 -9.55 -5.14
N ILE A 78 -2.36 -9.13 -3.95
CA ILE A 78 -1.91 -7.76 -3.75
C ILE A 78 -0.62 -7.48 -4.52
N THR A 79 -0.47 -6.24 -4.99
CA THR A 79 0.74 -5.71 -5.62
C THR A 79 1.48 -4.72 -4.71
N VAL A 80 0.82 -4.26 -3.66
CA VAL A 80 1.37 -3.37 -2.64
C VAL A 80 0.80 -3.72 -1.26
N ILE A 81 1.62 -3.59 -0.22
CA ILE A 81 1.20 -3.68 1.19
C ILE A 81 1.54 -2.39 1.92
N ARG A 82 0.68 -1.95 2.85
CA ARG A 82 0.94 -0.78 3.70
C ARG A 82 1.22 -1.22 5.12
N ALA A 83 2.39 -0.81 5.66
CA ALA A 83 2.80 -1.03 7.04
C ALA A 83 2.47 0.22 7.87
N ALA A 84 1.31 0.21 8.51
CA ALA A 84 0.76 1.32 9.30
C ALA A 84 1.41 1.37 10.69
N MET A 85 2.62 1.93 10.77
CA MET A 85 3.38 2.01 12.02
C MET A 85 2.77 3.04 12.96
N ALA A 86 2.24 2.59 14.07
CA ALA A 86 1.69 3.46 15.10
C ALA A 86 2.74 4.34 15.76
N VAL A 87 2.40 5.62 15.96
CA VAL A 87 3.32 6.60 16.56
C VAL A 87 2.96 6.88 18.02
N LYS A 88 1.72 7.24 18.29
CA LYS A 88 1.17 7.56 19.63
C LYS A 88 0.72 6.31 20.39
N SER A 89 0.26 6.48 21.62
CA SER A 89 -0.45 5.43 22.41
C SER A 89 0.31 4.11 22.51
N ASP A 90 1.53 4.16 23.03
CA ASP A 90 2.46 3.03 23.14
C ASP A 90 3.12 2.58 21.82
N GLY A 91 2.95 3.36 20.74
CA GLY A 91 3.62 3.17 19.47
C GLY A 91 5.09 3.61 19.46
N TYR A 92 5.56 4.08 18.31
CA TYR A 92 6.96 4.43 18.04
C TYR A 92 7.55 5.45 19.01
N GLU A 93 6.78 6.42 19.52
CA GLU A 93 7.27 7.40 20.51
C GLU A 93 7.81 6.75 21.78
N LYS A 94 7.20 5.65 22.25
CA LYS A 94 7.61 4.94 23.45
C LYS A 94 8.49 3.72 23.15
N ASN A 95 8.23 3.05 22.04
CA ASN A 95 8.87 1.78 21.69
C ASN A 95 9.51 1.82 20.28
N PRO A 96 10.44 2.76 20.01
CA PRO A 96 10.91 3.01 18.65
C PRO A 96 11.56 1.79 17.99
N ALA A 97 12.32 1.00 18.72
CA ALA A 97 12.96 -0.20 18.18
C ALA A 97 11.94 -1.27 17.80
N ALA A 98 10.98 -1.57 18.70
CA ALA A 98 9.98 -2.61 18.46
C ALA A 98 9.03 -2.26 17.30
N GLU A 99 8.60 -0.99 17.21
CA GLU A 99 7.73 -0.55 16.13
C GLU A 99 8.46 -0.53 14.78
N ARG A 100 9.71 -0.04 14.76
CA ARG A 100 10.58 -0.11 13.58
C ARG A 100 10.78 -1.56 13.12
N ASP A 101 11.06 -2.50 14.02
CA ASP A 101 11.34 -3.89 13.67
C ASP A 101 10.11 -4.59 13.05
N LYS A 102 8.89 -4.22 13.46
CA LYS A 102 7.65 -4.66 12.79
C LYS A 102 7.59 -4.18 11.34
N VAL A 103 7.88 -2.90 11.11
CA VAL A 103 7.93 -2.33 9.74
C VAL A 103 8.98 -3.04 8.91
N VAL A 104 10.18 -3.22 9.44
CA VAL A 104 11.29 -3.92 8.78
C VAL A 104 10.88 -5.35 8.37
N ALA A 105 10.19 -6.09 9.22
CA ALA A 105 9.72 -7.44 8.90
C ALA A 105 8.77 -7.45 7.68
N VAL A 106 7.89 -6.46 7.57
CA VAL A 106 6.97 -6.31 6.42
C VAL A 106 7.71 -5.88 5.16
N VAL A 107 8.62 -4.91 5.27
CA VAL A 107 9.40 -4.40 4.14
C VAL A 107 10.31 -5.48 3.56
N ASP A 108 11.05 -6.20 4.41
CA ASP A 108 11.93 -7.28 3.97
C ASP A 108 11.14 -8.41 3.28
N ALA A 109 9.94 -8.73 3.78
CA ALA A 109 9.05 -9.70 3.15
C ALA A 109 8.56 -9.21 1.78
N ALA A 110 8.12 -7.96 1.66
CA ALA A 110 7.65 -7.37 0.41
C ALA A 110 8.77 -7.35 -0.67
N ILE A 111 9.99 -6.96 -0.29
CA ILE A 111 11.16 -6.98 -1.18
C ILE A 111 11.42 -8.41 -1.67
N LYS A 112 11.49 -9.38 -0.76
CA LYS A 112 11.71 -10.80 -1.11
C LYS A 112 10.63 -11.35 -2.04
N LEU A 113 9.40 -10.87 -1.90
CA LEU A 113 8.23 -11.32 -2.68
C LEU A 113 8.05 -10.54 -3.99
N GLY A 114 8.81 -9.47 -4.20
CA GLY A 114 8.74 -8.62 -5.39
C GLY A 114 7.45 -7.84 -5.51
N ILE A 115 6.88 -7.39 -4.39
CA ILE A 115 5.76 -6.44 -4.34
C ILE A 115 6.20 -5.09 -3.76
N TYR A 116 5.42 -4.04 -4.00
CA TYR A 116 5.67 -2.73 -3.40
C TYR A 116 5.22 -2.68 -1.94
N VAL A 117 5.80 -1.74 -1.18
CA VAL A 117 5.46 -1.55 0.24
C VAL A 117 5.44 -0.08 0.59
N ILE A 118 4.41 0.35 1.31
CA ILE A 118 4.29 1.70 1.87
C ILE A 118 4.72 1.65 3.33
N ILE A 119 5.75 2.44 3.69
CA ILE A 119 6.17 2.68 5.06
C ILE A 119 5.40 3.89 5.56
N ASP A 120 4.39 3.67 6.41
CA ASP A 120 3.51 4.71 6.90
C ASP A 120 3.80 5.06 8.37
N TYR A 121 4.06 6.35 8.61
CA TYR A 121 4.11 6.97 9.94
C TYR A 121 2.68 7.30 10.37
N HIS A 122 2.01 6.29 10.94
CA HIS A 122 0.58 6.27 11.18
C HIS A 122 0.19 7.13 12.38
N ALA A 123 -0.13 8.39 12.12
CA ALA A 123 -0.44 9.39 13.13
C ALA A 123 -1.45 10.42 12.63
N HIS A 124 -2.13 11.10 13.58
CA HIS A 124 -3.01 12.25 13.32
C HIS A 124 -2.34 13.60 13.66
N THR A 125 -1.19 13.58 14.34
CA THR A 125 -0.46 14.78 14.79
C THR A 125 1.04 14.66 14.58
N ALA A 126 1.50 13.99 13.49
CA ALA A 126 2.91 13.74 13.23
C ALA A 126 3.77 15.02 13.20
N HIS A 127 3.21 16.17 12.84
CA HIS A 127 3.90 17.46 12.82
C HIS A 127 4.41 17.92 14.19
N GLU A 128 3.79 17.42 15.29
CA GLU A 128 4.25 17.70 16.66
C GLU A 128 5.58 17.03 16.98
N ASN A 129 5.91 15.92 16.30
CA ASN A 129 7.10 15.10 16.51
C ASN A 129 7.98 15.04 15.25
N ARG A 130 8.08 16.15 14.52
CA ARG A 130 8.79 16.23 13.24
C ARG A 130 10.20 15.65 13.28
N ALA A 131 11.00 15.99 14.29
CA ALA A 131 12.37 15.50 14.40
C ALA A 131 12.46 13.97 14.52
N GLN A 132 11.49 13.36 15.21
CA GLN A 132 11.41 11.90 15.33
C GLN A 132 11.01 11.25 14.01
N ALA A 133 10.07 11.84 13.27
CA ALA A 133 9.69 11.39 11.94
C ALA A 133 10.86 11.49 10.95
N GLN A 134 11.61 12.60 10.96
CA GLN A 134 12.81 12.78 10.14
C GLN A 134 13.86 11.69 10.44
N ALA A 135 14.14 11.41 11.71
CA ALA A 135 15.09 10.37 12.10
C ALA A 135 14.63 8.97 11.67
N PHE A 136 13.35 8.65 11.82
CA PHE A 136 12.79 7.38 11.38
C PHE A 136 12.90 7.20 9.86
N PHE A 137 12.48 8.18 9.08
CA PHE A 137 12.52 8.07 7.62
C PHE A 137 13.95 8.12 7.06
N ALA A 138 14.87 8.87 7.68
CA ALA A 138 16.28 8.83 7.32
C ALA A 138 16.89 7.42 7.56
N ASP A 139 16.51 6.73 8.65
CA ASP A 139 16.93 5.36 8.92
C ASP A 139 16.34 4.37 7.88
N MET A 140 15.05 4.48 7.55
CA MET A 140 14.41 3.65 6.54
C MET A 140 15.00 3.91 5.14
N ALA A 141 15.21 5.16 4.76
CA ALA A 141 15.81 5.52 3.48
C ALA A 141 17.27 5.05 3.36
N ARG A 142 18.08 5.14 4.43
CA ARG A 142 19.44 4.58 4.44
C ARG A 142 19.45 3.07 4.25
N ARG A 143 18.44 2.38 4.79
CA ARG A 143 18.33 0.92 4.69
C ARG A 143 17.82 0.45 3.34
N TYR A 144 16.88 1.17 2.75
CA TYR A 144 16.09 0.69 1.61
C TYR A 144 16.13 1.59 0.36
N GLY A 145 16.89 2.70 0.39
CA GLY A 145 16.88 3.72 -0.66
C GLY A 145 17.34 3.25 -2.05
N ASN A 146 18.00 2.10 -2.14
CA ASN A 146 18.36 1.49 -3.43
C ASN A 146 17.37 0.39 -3.87
N THR A 147 16.16 0.38 -3.29
CA THR A 147 15.19 -0.69 -3.50
C THR A 147 13.91 -0.10 -4.09
N PRO A 148 13.54 -0.41 -5.33
CA PRO A 148 12.38 0.19 -6.01
C PRO A 148 11.03 -0.17 -5.38
N ASN A 149 11.01 -1.17 -4.50
CA ASN A 149 9.81 -1.63 -3.81
C ASN A 149 9.19 -0.61 -2.86
N VAL A 150 9.98 0.34 -2.35
CA VAL A 150 9.60 1.14 -1.17
C VAL A 150 8.94 2.46 -1.58
N LEU A 151 7.83 2.78 -0.91
CA LEU A 151 7.18 4.07 -0.92
C LEU A 151 7.09 4.58 0.53
N TYR A 152 7.17 5.88 0.74
CA TYR A 152 7.12 6.49 2.07
C TYR A 152 5.84 7.28 2.25
N GLU A 153 5.21 7.15 3.42
CA GLU A 153 4.04 7.93 3.81
C GLU A 153 4.31 8.61 5.17
N PRO A 154 4.84 9.84 5.16
CA PRO A 154 5.31 10.47 6.39
C PRO A 154 4.21 10.98 7.33
N TYR A 155 2.94 10.90 6.92
CA TYR A 155 1.81 11.32 7.74
C TYR A 155 0.52 10.71 7.22
N ASN A 156 -0.08 9.82 8.01
CA ASN A 156 -1.33 9.13 7.66
C ASN A 156 -2.51 10.08 7.45
N GLU A 157 -2.97 10.71 8.53
CA GLU A 157 -4.21 11.50 8.51
C GLU A 157 -4.08 12.79 9.34
N PRO A 158 -3.54 13.85 8.72
CA PRO A 158 -3.54 15.14 9.36
C PRO A 158 -4.96 15.61 9.71
N LEU A 159 -5.16 16.12 10.93
CA LEU A 159 -6.40 16.75 11.34
C LEU A 159 -6.62 18.08 10.62
N ASP A 160 -7.49 18.94 11.15
CA ASP A 160 -7.74 20.27 10.59
C ASP A 160 -6.60 21.25 10.93
N VAL A 161 -5.47 21.06 10.26
CA VAL A 161 -4.27 21.90 10.39
C VAL A 161 -3.88 22.50 9.03
N SER A 162 -3.37 23.74 9.05
CA SER A 162 -3.06 24.47 7.83
C SER A 162 -2.07 23.75 6.92
N TRP A 163 -2.47 23.50 5.68
CA TRP A 163 -1.57 22.98 4.66
C TRP A 163 -0.32 23.83 4.49
N LYS A 164 -0.49 25.12 4.22
CA LYS A 164 0.64 26.03 3.92
C LYS A 164 1.55 26.29 5.11
N LYS A 165 1.00 26.38 6.35
CA LYS A 165 1.77 26.80 7.53
C LYS A 165 2.33 25.63 8.33
N VAL A 166 1.72 24.44 8.25
CA VAL A 166 2.06 23.29 9.09
C VAL A 166 2.44 22.07 8.25
N LEU A 167 1.52 21.56 7.40
CA LEU A 167 1.71 20.28 6.74
C LEU A 167 2.80 20.34 5.68
N LYS A 168 2.74 21.32 4.78
CA LYS A 168 3.73 21.47 3.73
C LYS A 168 5.16 21.62 4.26
N PRO A 169 5.48 22.52 5.24
CA PRO A 169 6.80 22.60 5.84
C PRO A 169 7.22 21.31 6.58
N TYR A 170 6.29 20.60 7.20
CA TYR A 170 6.55 19.31 7.82
C TYR A 170 6.99 18.29 6.76
N HIS A 171 6.19 18.12 5.70
CA HIS A 171 6.48 17.18 4.62
C HIS A 171 7.79 17.50 3.91
N GLU A 172 8.04 18.76 3.58
CA GLU A 172 9.29 19.19 2.95
C GLU A 172 10.51 18.80 3.79
N ALA A 173 10.45 19.01 5.11
CA ALA A 173 11.54 18.64 6.01
C ALA A 173 11.77 17.12 6.09
N VAL A 174 10.70 16.32 6.13
CA VAL A 174 10.83 14.84 6.17
C VAL A 174 11.31 14.31 4.81
N ILE A 175 10.79 14.85 3.70
CA ILE A 175 11.27 14.52 2.35
C ILE A 175 12.75 14.80 2.21
N ASP A 176 13.23 15.97 2.67
CA ASP A 176 14.65 16.32 2.59
C ASP A 176 15.51 15.30 3.35
N SER A 177 15.07 14.82 4.52
CA SER A 177 15.77 13.75 5.26
C SER A 177 15.74 12.39 4.55
N ILE A 178 14.68 12.06 3.83
CA ILE A 178 14.61 10.85 2.96
C ILE A 178 15.62 11.00 1.82
N ARG A 179 15.64 12.15 1.13
CA ARG A 179 16.44 12.41 -0.08
C ARG A 179 17.94 12.42 0.16
N GLU A 180 18.39 12.48 1.42
CA GLU A 180 19.80 12.28 1.77
C GLU A 180 20.31 10.87 1.42
N TYR A 181 19.40 9.88 1.38
CA TYR A 181 19.74 8.45 1.20
C TYR A 181 18.97 7.79 0.07
N ASP A 182 17.84 8.36 -0.33
CA ASP A 182 16.92 7.82 -1.33
C ASP A 182 16.44 8.95 -2.25
N PRO A 183 17.08 9.14 -3.40
CA PRO A 183 16.70 10.20 -4.33
C PRO A 183 15.42 9.92 -5.11
N ASP A 184 15.00 8.65 -5.24
CA ASP A 184 14.10 8.22 -6.31
C ASP A 184 12.71 7.75 -5.83
N ASN A 185 12.61 7.05 -4.70
CA ASN A 185 11.34 6.46 -4.27
C ASN A 185 10.26 7.52 -3.99
N ILE A 186 9.01 7.17 -4.30
CA ILE A 186 7.87 8.08 -4.15
C ILE A 186 7.59 8.35 -2.66
N VAL A 187 7.37 9.63 -2.33
CA VAL A 187 6.85 10.04 -1.02
C VAL A 187 5.39 10.46 -1.19
N ILE A 188 4.50 9.81 -0.44
CA ILE A 188 3.05 10.05 -0.45
C ILE A 188 2.70 10.90 0.77
N VAL A 189 2.24 12.12 0.56
CA VAL A 189 2.06 13.10 1.64
C VAL A 189 0.59 13.20 2.06
N GLY A 190 0.34 13.04 3.35
CA GLY A 190 -1.00 13.22 3.93
C GLY A 190 -1.49 14.65 3.80
N THR A 191 -2.79 14.81 3.49
CA THR A 191 -3.43 16.12 3.33
C THR A 191 -4.39 16.43 4.48
N ARG A 192 -4.81 17.69 4.62
CA ARG A 192 -5.69 18.14 5.70
C ARG A 192 -7.01 17.36 5.75
N ASN A 193 -7.64 17.31 6.92
CA ASN A 193 -8.92 16.63 7.18
C ASN A 193 -8.89 15.16 6.78
N TRP A 194 -8.08 14.37 7.48
CA TRP A 194 -7.96 12.91 7.25
C TRP A 194 -7.63 12.55 5.79
N SER A 195 -6.64 13.27 5.23
CA SER A 195 -6.18 13.07 3.85
C SER A 195 -7.27 13.23 2.79
N GLN A 196 -8.20 14.20 2.97
CA GLN A 196 -9.29 14.49 2.04
C GLN A 196 -9.09 15.78 1.25
N GLN A 197 -8.29 16.75 1.73
CA GLN A 197 -8.16 18.07 1.11
C GLN A 197 -7.07 18.13 0.04
N VAL A 198 -7.08 17.15 -0.87
CA VAL A 198 -6.06 17.02 -1.94
C VAL A 198 -6.06 18.22 -2.91
N ALA A 199 -7.21 18.85 -3.16
CA ALA A 199 -7.30 20.02 -4.03
C ALA A 199 -6.61 21.25 -3.41
N GLU A 200 -6.69 21.43 -2.07
CA GLU A 200 -5.93 22.49 -1.36
C GLU A 200 -4.42 22.26 -1.48
N ALA A 201 -3.97 21.02 -1.33
CA ALA A 201 -2.57 20.66 -1.48
C ALA A 201 -2.08 20.88 -2.93
N ALA A 202 -2.86 20.48 -3.92
CA ALA A 202 -2.58 20.68 -5.33
C ALA A 202 -2.47 22.18 -5.72
N ALA A 203 -3.27 23.04 -5.09
CA ALA A 203 -3.19 24.50 -5.31
C ALA A 203 -1.92 25.15 -4.74
N SER A 204 -1.19 24.44 -3.85
CA SER A 204 0.09 24.88 -3.29
C SER A 204 1.05 23.69 -3.15
N PRO A 205 1.49 23.10 -4.27
CA PRO A 205 2.18 21.82 -4.26
C PRO A 205 3.55 21.89 -3.57
N ILE A 206 4.00 20.73 -3.08
CA ILE A 206 5.37 20.53 -2.62
C ILE A 206 6.30 20.61 -3.84
N LYS A 207 7.39 21.36 -3.68
CA LYS A 207 8.39 21.54 -4.75
C LYS A 207 9.55 20.55 -4.57
N ARG A 208 9.25 19.27 -4.65
CA ARG A 208 10.21 18.16 -4.65
C ARG A 208 9.77 17.15 -5.70
N SER A 209 10.70 16.38 -6.25
CA SER A 209 10.42 15.30 -7.19
C SER A 209 9.78 14.09 -6.52
N ASN A 210 9.07 13.31 -7.28
CA ASN A 210 8.46 12.04 -6.87
C ASN A 210 7.60 12.16 -5.60
N VAL A 211 6.69 13.15 -5.58
CA VAL A 211 5.72 13.36 -4.51
C VAL A 211 4.32 13.10 -5.05
N ALA A 212 3.60 12.19 -4.39
CA ALA A 212 2.16 11.97 -4.56
C ALA A 212 1.42 12.44 -3.30
N TYR A 213 0.10 12.60 -3.42
CA TYR A 213 -0.76 13.08 -2.33
C TYR A 213 -1.70 11.95 -1.88
N ALA A 214 -1.73 11.69 -0.58
CA ALA A 214 -2.65 10.74 0.01
C ALA A 214 -4.10 11.24 -0.08
N LEU A 215 -4.98 10.35 -0.52
CA LEU A 215 -6.43 10.52 -0.48
C LEU A 215 -7.02 9.36 0.30
N HIS A 216 -7.82 9.65 1.34
CA HIS A 216 -8.51 8.62 2.10
C HIS A 216 -10.03 8.74 1.93
N PHE A 217 -10.70 7.61 1.82
CA PHE A 217 -12.15 7.56 1.78
C PHE A 217 -12.72 6.31 2.44
N TYR A 218 -13.95 6.42 2.91
CA TYR A 218 -14.78 5.30 3.33
C TYR A 218 -16.06 5.36 2.51
N ALA A 219 -16.34 4.30 1.75
CA ALA A 219 -17.30 4.32 0.66
C ALA A 219 -18.73 4.68 1.10
N ASN A 220 -19.12 4.30 2.32
CA ASN A 220 -20.43 4.61 2.86
C ASN A 220 -20.56 6.04 3.44
N THR A 221 -19.46 6.80 3.54
CA THR A 221 -19.44 8.18 4.03
C THR A 221 -19.06 9.17 2.92
N HIS A 222 -18.08 8.82 2.09
CA HIS A 222 -17.48 9.71 1.11
C HIS A 222 -17.94 9.34 -0.30
N GLY A 223 -18.74 10.21 -0.89
CA GLY A 223 -19.33 10.00 -2.21
C GLY A 223 -18.71 10.87 -3.31
N LYS A 224 -19.56 11.31 -4.23
CA LYS A 224 -19.17 12.10 -5.41
C LYS A 224 -18.37 13.36 -5.06
N TRP A 225 -18.73 14.06 -4.01
CA TRP A 225 -18.07 15.32 -3.61
C TRP A 225 -16.55 15.14 -3.41
N LEU A 226 -16.11 14.00 -2.82
CA LEU A 226 -14.68 13.74 -2.62
C LEU A 226 -14.00 13.30 -3.91
N ARG A 227 -14.71 12.54 -4.77
CA ARG A 227 -14.21 12.22 -6.13
C ARG A 227 -14.04 13.49 -6.98
N ASP A 228 -14.93 14.47 -6.83
CA ASP A 228 -14.80 15.77 -7.52
C ASP A 228 -13.56 16.56 -7.04
N LEU A 229 -13.27 16.56 -5.73
CA LEU A 229 -12.04 17.15 -5.20
C LEU A 229 -10.79 16.43 -5.70
N ALA A 230 -10.81 15.10 -5.75
CA ALA A 230 -9.73 14.30 -6.31
C ALA A 230 -9.50 14.61 -7.79
N GLN A 231 -10.58 14.71 -8.58
CA GLN A 231 -10.50 15.09 -10.00
C GLN A 231 -9.92 16.49 -10.18
N ALA A 232 -10.34 17.47 -9.35
CA ALA A 232 -9.80 18.82 -9.38
C ALA A 232 -8.30 18.87 -9.07
N ALA A 233 -7.84 18.07 -8.09
CA ALA A 233 -6.43 17.96 -7.76
C ALA A 233 -5.61 17.40 -8.94
N MET A 234 -6.09 16.33 -9.58
CA MET A 234 -5.43 15.73 -10.74
C MET A 234 -5.41 16.68 -11.94
N ASN A 235 -6.47 17.42 -12.17
CA ASN A 235 -6.52 18.45 -13.23
C ASN A 235 -5.50 19.57 -12.98
N SER A 236 -5.09 19.78 -11.72
CA SER A 236 -4.03 20.71 -11.33
C SER A 236 -2.62 20.07 -11.34
N GLY A 237 -2.50 18.82 -11.82
CA GLY A 237 -1.23 18.11 -11.96
C GLY A 237 -0.78 17.31 -10.75
N ALA A 238 -1.63 17.13 -9.72
CA ALA A 238 -1.28 16.34 -8.54
C ALA A 238 -1.49 14.83 -8.81
N ALA A 239 -0.47 14.03 -8.58
CA ALA A 239 -0.59 12.58 -8.55
C ALA A 239 -1.20 12.16 -7.20
N LEU A 240 -2.20 11.27 -7.23
CA LEU A 240 -2.88 10.78 -6.04
C LEU A 240 -2.55 9.31 -5.79
N PHE A 241 -2.52 8.94 -4.51
CA PHE A 241 -2.51 7.56 -4.05
C PHE A 241 -3.56 7.42 -2.93
N VAL A 242 -4.48 6.47 -3.05
CA VAL A 242 -5.40 6.14 -1.96
C VAL A 242 -4.70 5.15 -1.03
N THR A 243 -3.95 5.69 -0.06
CA THR A 243 -3.19 4.88 0.89
C THR A 243 -4.06 4.23 1.96
N GLU A 244 -5.33 4.67 2.06
CA GLU A 244 -6.33 4.05 2.90
C GLU A 244 -7.74 4.23 2.33
N TYR A 245 -8.51 3.13 2.21
CA TYR A 245 -9.94 3.21 1.99
C TYR A 245 -10.70 2.12 2.73
N GLY A 246 -11.93 2.42 3.14
CA GLY A 246 -12.86 1.46 3.72
C GLY A 246 -14.09 1.24 2.85
N THR A 247 -14.70 0.05 2.99
CA THR A 247 -15.96 -0.33 2.33
C THR A 247 -17.20 0.01 3.16
N THR A 248 -17.00 0.60 4.34
CA THR A 248 -17.96 0.88 5.40
C THR A 248 -18.08 2.39 5.65
N ASP A 249 -18.63 2.78 6.82
CA ASP A 249 -18.60 4.15 7.32
C ASP A 249 -17.17 4.56 7.74
N ALA A 250 -16.92 5.87 7.81
CA ALA A 250 -15.63 6.43 8.23
C ALA A 250 -15.25 6.10 9.70
N THR A 251 -16.18 5.58 10.48
CA THR A 251 -15.89 5.04 11.82
C THR A 251 -15.27 3.66 11.80
N GLY A 252 -15.13 3.04 10.63
CA GLY A 252 -14.74 1.63 10.48
C GLY A 252 -15.88 0.65 10.74
N ASN A 253 -17.07 1.14 11.09
CA ASN A 253 -18.26 0.33 11.39
C ASN A 253 -19.37 0.54 10.34
N GLY A 254 -20.56 0.09 10.63
CA GLY A 254 -21.68 0.13 9.70
C GLY A 254 -21.67 -1.04 8.71
N GLU A 255 -22.55 -0.98 7.72
CA GLU A 255 -22.65 -1.99 6.69
C GLU A 255 -21.61 -1.79 5.58
N VAL A 256 -21.21 -2.87 4.97
CA VAL A 256 -20.39 -2.85 3.74
C VAL A 256 -21.27 -2.32 2.60
N ASN A 257 -20.89 -1.19 2.02
CA ASN A 257 -21.58 -0.61 0.87
C ASN A 257 -20.88 -0.99 -0.43
N GLU A 258 -21.25 -2.15 -0.97
CA GLU A 258 -20.65 -2.67 -2.21
C GLU A 258 -20.88 -1.72 -3.39
N ALA A 259 -22.07 -1.15 -3.55
CA ALA A 259 -22.38 -0.26 -4.66
C ALA A 259 -21.49 0.98 -4.67
N ALA A 260 -21.41 1.68 -3.55
CA ALA A 260 -20.54 2.86 -3.40
C ALA A 260 -19.05 2.50 -3.54
N THR A 261 -18.63 1.34 -3.04
CA THR A 261 -17.25 0.85 -3.20
C THR A 261 -16.92 0.63 -4.67
N ARG A 262 -17.81 0.02 -5.45
CA ARG A 262 -17.63 -0.18 -6.90
C ARG A 262 -17.62 1.13 -7.68
N GLU A 263 -18.39 2.15 -7.28
CA GLU A 263 -18.29 3.50 -7.86
C GLU A 263 -16.90 4.11 -7.63
N TRP A 264 -16.33 3.93 -6.42
CA TRP A 264 -14.97 4.36 -6.14
C TRP A 264 -13.95 3.59 -6.97
N TRP A 265 -14.00 2.28 -7.04
CA TRP A 265 -13.08 1.48 -7.86
C TRP A 265 -13.15 1.89 -9.34
N THR A 266 -14.35 2.13 -9.88
CA THR A 266 -14.51 2.63 -11.26
C THR A 266 -13.81 3.97 -11.46
N PHE A 267 -13.89 4.89 -10.48
CA PHE A 267 -13.19 6.18 -10.53
C PHE A 267 -11.67 5.99 -10.45
N LEU A 268 -11.19 5.13 -9.55
CA LEU A 268 -9.76 4.86 -9.37
C LEU A 268 -9.15 4.21 -10.62
N ASP A 269 -9.84 3.24 -11.21
CA ASP A 269 -9.39 2.54 -12.42
C ASP A 269 -9.29 3.49 -13.63
N ARG A 270 -10.34 4.29 -13.86
CA ARG A 270 -10.33 5.28 -14.94
C ARG A 270 -9.16 6.25 -14.87
N ASN A 271 -8.71 6.56 -13.66
CA ASN A 271 -7.66 7.53 -13.40
C ASN A 271 -6.31 6.90 -13.07
N PHE A 272 -6.17 5.57 -13.07
CA PHE A 272 -4.97 4.84 -12.68
C PHE A 272 -4.48 5.21 -11.28
N ILE A 273 -5.40 5.40 -10.32
CA ILE A 273 -5.06 5.74 -8.95
C ILE A 273 -4.83 4.44 -8.15
N SER A 274 -3.61 4.25 -7.67
CA SER A 274 -3.25 3.15 -6.78
C SER A 274 -4.00 3.24 -5.45
N HIS A 275 -4.36 2.06 -4.86
CA HIS A 275 -5.15 2.07 -3.64
C HIS A 275 -4.91 0.85 -2.73
N VAL A 276 -5.01 1.05 -1.41
CA VAL A 276 -4.96 -0.01 -0.40
C VAL A 276 -6.15 0.03 0.54
N ASN A 277 -6.72 -1.14 0.82
CA ASN A 277 -7.88 -1.27 1.68
C ASN A 277 -7.49 -1.33 3.16
N TRP A 278 -8.23 -0.64 4.00
CA TRP A 278 -8.21 -0.72 5.45
C TRP A 278 -9.21 -1.78 5.92
N SER A 279 -8.85 -2.90 6.61
CA SER A 279 -7.48 -3.29 6.94
C SER A 279 -7.40 -4.79 7.25
N VAL A 280 -6.19 -5.34 7.22
CA VAL A 280 -5.90 -6.68 7.73
C VAL A 280 -5.89 -6.64 9.26
N ALA A 281 -7.02 -6.95 9.84
CA ALA A 281 -7.25 -7.02 11.28
C ALA A 281 -8.36 -8.02 11.59
N ASP A 282 -8.35 -8.58 12.78
CA ASP A 282 -9.40 -9.46 13.30
C ASP A 282 -10.18 -8.83 14.48
N LEU A 283 -10.46 -7.54 14.32
CA LEU A 283 -11.19 -6.72 15.29
C LEU A 283 -12.72 -6.79 15.08
N PRO A 284 -13.52 -6.35 16.07
CA PRO A 284 -14.97 -6.34 15.93
C PRO A 284 -15.47 -5.41 14.81
N GLU A 285 -14.76 -4.33 14.47
CA GLU A 285 -15.17 -3.34 13.47
C GLU A 285 -15.44 -3.94 12.09
N SER A 286 -16.40 -3.37 11.36
CA SER A 286 -16.86 -3.92 10.07
C SER A 286 -15.84 -3.80 8.95
N SER A 287 -14.95 -2.80 9.02
CA SER A 287 -13.86 -2.59 8.06
C SER A 287 -12.73 -3.62 8.20
N ALA A 288 -12.60 -4.28 9.37
CA ALA A 288 -11.64 -5.35 9.55
C ALA A 288 -11.91 -6.50 8.57
N ALA A 289 -10.88 -6.97 7.88
CA ALA A 289 -11.02 -8.01 6.86
C ALA A 289 -11.28 -9.40 7.44
N LEU A 290 -10.89 -9.64 8.69
CA LEU A 290 -10.87 -10.97 9.30
C LEU A 290 -11.78 -11.05 10.53
N ARG A 291 -12.26 -12.25 10.81
CA ARG A 291 -12.97 -12.55 12.06
C ARG A 291 -11.97 -12.72 13.20
N GLN A 292 -12.44 -12.42 14.39
CA GLN A 292 -11.64 -12.57 15.61
C GLN A 292 -11.06 -13.98 15.73
N GLY A 293 -9.77 -14.04 16.04
CA GLY A 293 -9.02 -15.29 16.18
C GLY A 293 -8.45 -15.85 14.88
N ALA A 294 -8.55 -15.13 13.74
CA ALA A 294 -7.91 -15.55 12.49
C ALA A 294 -6.39 -15.71 12.66
N SER A 295 -5.84 -16.70 11.95
CA SER A 295 -4.41 -17.03 12.02
C SER A 295 -3.52 -15.82 11.70
N PRO A 296 -2.41 -15.62 12.43
CA PRO A 296 -1.42 -14.61 12.08
C PRO A 296 -0.62 -14.95 10.81
N ASP A 297 -0.65 -16.20 10.36
CA ASP A 297 0.20 -16.70 9.28
C ASP A 297 -0.51 -16.81 7.93
N GLY A 298 -1.74 -16.26 7.82
CA GLY A 298 -2.55 -16.43 6.62
C GLY A 298 -3.34 -17.76 6.63
N GLY A 299 -3.62 -18.31 5.45
CA GLY A 299 -4.40 -19.55 5.32
C GLY A 299 -5.89 -19.37 5.60
N TRP A 300 -6.39 -18.15 5.60
CA TRP A 300 -7.77 -17.83 6.02
C TRP A 300 -8.81 -18.46 5.12
N THR A 301 -9.69 -19.23 5.73
CA THR A 301 -10.85 -19.82 5.08
C THR A 301 -11.94 -18.77 4.82
N ALA A 302 -12.88 -19.08 3.95
CA ALA A 302 -14.01 -18.18 3.67
C ALA A 302 -14.84 -17.83 4.92
N SER A 303 -14.88 -18.71 5.93
CA SER A 303 -15.58 -18.47 7.20
C SER A 303 -14.82 -17.52 8.13
N GLU A 304 -13.51 -17.37 7.98
CA GLU A 304 -12.68 -16.45 8.76
C GLU A 304 -12.61 -15.05 8.16
N ILE A 305 -13.02 -14.86 6.90
CA ILE A 305 -13.00 -13.58 6.22
C ILE A 305 -14.36 -12.89 6.38
N LYS A 306 -14.35 -11.63 6.83
CA LYS A 306 -15.57 -10.81 6.97
C LYS A 306 -16.10 -10.32 5.61
N PRO A 307 -17.33 -9.77 5.55
CA PRO A 307 -17.89 -9.23 4.30
C PRO A 307 -17.00 -8.20 3.60
N SER A 308 -16.42 -7.25 4.34
CA SER A 308 -15.47 -6.27 3.80
C SER A 308 -14.26 -6.98 3.15
N GLY A 309 -13.62 -7.88 3.89
CA GLY A 309 -12.47 -8.63 3.39
C GLY A 309 -12.80 -9.49 2.17
N ARG A 310 -13.98 -10.13 2.13
CA ARG A 310 -14.42 -10.93 0.96
C ARG A 310 -14.59 -10.07 -0.28
N LEU A 311 -15.31 -8.96 -0.15
CA LEU A 311 -15.53 -8.03 -1.27
C LEU A 311 -14.21 -7.57 -1.88
N VAL A 312 -13.25 -7.17 -1.04
CA VAL A 312 -11.95 -6.68 -1.48
C VAL A 312 -11.09 -7.81 -2.07
N ARG A 313 -11.02 -8.97 -1.40
CA ARG A 313 -10.27 -10.13 -1.90
C ARG A 313 -10.76 -10.59 -3.28
N ASP A 314 -12.07 -10.66 -3.45
CA ASP A 314 -12.67 -11.11 -4.71
C ASP A 314 -12.37 -10.11 -5.84
N GLU A 315 -12.41 -8.80 -5.58
CA GLU A 315 -12.01 -7.77 -6.55
C GLU A 315 -10.52 -7.88 -6.91
N LEU A 316 -9.63 -7.95 -5.93
CA LEU A 316 -8.19 -8.09 -6.17
C LEU A 316 -7.87 -9.31 -7.03
N ARG A 317 -8.50 -10.45 -6.76
CA ARG A 317 -8.32 -11.68 -7.55
C ARG A 317 -8.89 -11.57 -8.95
N ALA A 318 -10.03 -10.91 -9.13
CA ALA A 318 -10.64 -10.68 -10.43
C ALA A 318 -9.72 -9.82 -11.32
N ARG A 319 -9.14 -8.74 -10.78
CA ARG A 319 -8.19 -7.87 -11.49
C ARG A 319 -6.91 -8.61 -11.88
N ALA A 320 -6.34 -9.37 -10.96
CA ALA A 320 -5.18 -10.20 -11.24
C ALA A 320 -5.43 -11.19 -12.38
N SER A 321 -6.61 -11.81 -12.40
CA SER A 321 -7.00 -12.76 -13.46
C SER A 321 -7.21 -12.08 -14.82
N ALA A 322 -7.55 -10.79 -14.83
CA ALA A 322 -7.65 -9.98 -16.05
C ALA A 322 -6.29 -9.47 -16.57
N GLY A 323 -5.19 -9.76 -15.84
CA GLY A 323 -3.85 -9.27 -16.19
C GLY A 323 -3.59 -7.82 -15.82
N GLU A 324 -4.42 -7.23 -14.98
CA GLU A 324 -4.33 -5.84 -14.50
C GLU A 324 -3.43 -5.76 -13.25
N HIS A 325 -2.11 -5.88 -13.46
CA HIS A 325 -1.09 -5.76 -12.40
C HIS A 325 -0.20 -4.57 -12.67
#